data_bfd0fd2560ba9e1400406f370564f3b7
#
_entry.id   bfd0fd2560ba9e1400406f370564f3b7
#
_cell.length_a   1.000
_cell.length_b   1.000
_cell.length_c   1.000
_cell.angle_alpha   90.00
_cell.angle_beta   90.00
_cell.angle_gamma   90.00
#
_symmetry.space_group_name_H-M   'P 1'
#
loop_
_entity.id
_entity.type
_entity.pdbx_description
1 polymer ?
#
loop_
_entity_poly.entity_id
_entity_poly.type
_entity_poly.pdbx_seq_one_letter_code
_entity_poly.pdbx_strand_id
1 'polypeptide(L)'
;LPLGPTGYGDSPYQAFSTFAGNPYLIDLEELIENGWLTEEECENTDWGGSKSYVDYEKMYQGRFPLLRKAYHNSHIAENAEFIAFCEENDWWLSDYALFMAIKDSQGGASFLEWDAPLKLREPEAIRRCRHELSDEICFWQFLQYLFAKQWQALKAYANGKGISIIGDIPIYVALDSADTWSHPELFQLSEGCVPKAVAGVPPDAFSATGQLWGNPLYDWEYHRKTGYDWWILRIGYSYRLYDIVRVDHFRGFEAYFSIPYGDETAVNGHWEKGPDFELFAAMKMKLGKKEMIAEDLGVITPPVRKMIKKCGYPGMKVLQFAFDSYDSEYLPHNYDKNCVVYTGTHDNETIAGWYAGLDKSDLKMCTDYMNIDRIPGKEYHWDFIRLAMLSVSDLCVIPIQDYLGLDNRARINHPSTLGTNWRWRLAKGQLNASLLKEIREMTRISGRLQNGE
;
A
#
# COMPACT_ATOMS: atom_id res chain seq x y z
N LEU A 1 -1.23 -4.42 0.13
CA LEU A 1 -1.50 -2.99 0.39
C LEU A 1 -0.47 -2.44 1.36
N PRO A 2 -0.15 -1.13 1.31
CA PRO A 2 0.69 -0.47 2.29
C PRO A 2 0.11 -0.57 3.71
N LEU A 3 0.98 -0.60 4.73
CA LEU A 3 0.61 -0.74 6.14
C LEU A 3 0.72 0.59 6.91
N GLY A 4 0.96 1.71 6.24
CA GLY A 4 1.13 3.01 6.87
C GLY A 4 -0.16 3.57 7.49
N PRO A 5 -0.02 4.50 8.45
CA PRO A 5 -1.15 5.17 9.08
C PRO A 5 -1.89 6.04 8.07
N THR A 6 -3.15 5.69 7.78
CA THR A 6 -3.95 6.34 6.75
C THR A 6 -4.35 7.77 7.14
N GLY A 7 -4.30 8.66 6.16
CA GLY A 7 -4.74 10.03 6.28
C GLY A 7 -6.04 10.28 5.51
N TYR A 8 -5.99 11.19 4.55
CA TYR A 8 -7.13 11.61 3.75
C TYR A 8 -7.76 10.45 2.98
N GLY A 9 -9.07 10.26 3.14
CA GLY A 9 -9.86 9.24 2.45
C GLY A 9 -9.54 7.81 2.84
N ASP A 10 -8.86 7.59 3.95
CA ASP A 10 -8.42 6.28 4.47
C ASP A 10 -7.61 5.44 3.47
N SER A 11 -7.05 6.09 2.44
CA SER A 11 -6.22 5.43 1.45
C SER A 11 -4.87 4.98 2.05
N PRO A 12 -4.49 3.70 1.94
CA PRO A 12 -3.20 3.24 2.39
C PRO A 12 -2.02 3.82 1.56
N TYR A 13 -2.32 4.42 0.39
CA TYR A 13 -1.32 5.10 -0.45
C TYR A 13 -1.09 6.57 -0.07
N GLN A 14 -1.86 7.11 0.89
CA GLN A 14 -1.74 8.46 1.42
C GLN A 14 -1.46 8.39 2.93
N ALA A 15 -0.34 7.77 3.29
CA ALA A 15 0.03 7.57 4.68
C ALA A 15 0.75 8.79 5.27
N PHE A 16 0.55 9.05 6.56
CA PHE A 16 1.25 10.10 7.32
C PHE A 16 2.76 9.84 7.50
N SER A 17 3.22 8.64 7.21
CA SER A 17 4.64 8.28 7.21
C SER A 17 4.88 7.05 6.34
N THR A 18 6.03 7.03 5.68
CA THR A 18 6.50 5.88 4.89
C THR A 18 7.09 4.76 5.76
N PHE A 19 7.35 5.03 7.05
CA PHE A 19 7.96 4.10 8.00
C PHE A 19 7.00 3.60 9.08
N ALA A 20 6.01 4.41 9.45
CA ALA A 20 5.08 4.09 10.53
C ALA A 20 4.05 3.01 10.11
N GLY A 21 3.64 2.21 11.09
CA GLY A 21 2.52 1.27 10.95
C GLY A 21 1.18 1.88 11.34
N ASN A 22 0.10 1.37 10.75
CA ASN A 22 -1.25 1.85 10.99
C ASN A 22 -1.79 1.39 12.35
N PRO A 23 -2.12 2.32 13.26
CA PRO A 23 -2.69 1.97 14.57
C PRO A 23 -4.01 1.17 14.49
N TYR A 24 -4.73 1.24 13.36
CA TYR A 24 -5.93 0.43 13.16
C TYR A 24 -5.64 -1.09 13.11
N LEU A 25 -4.41 -1.48 12.88
CA LEU A 25 -3.99 -2.88 12.80
C LEU A 25 -3.47 -3.44 14.13
N ILE A 26 -3.40 -2.63 15.19
CA ILE A 26 -3.01 -3.09 16.52
C ILE A 26 -4.08 -4.05 17.05
N ASP A 27 -3.70 -5.24 17.47
CA ASP A 27 -4.59 -6.23 18.06
C ASP A 27 -4.96 -5.83 19.50
N LEU A 28 -6.25 -5.65 19.75
CA LEU A 28 -6.76 -5.29 21.07
C LEU A 28 -6.84 -6.51 22.02
N GLU A 29 -6.93 -7.73 21.50
CA GLU A 29 -6.94 -8.95 22.32
C GLU A 29 -5.64 -9.09 23.10
N GLU A 30 -4.49 -8.80 22.48
CA GLU A 30 -3.19 -8.77 23.17
C GLU A 30 -3.15 -7.70 24.29
N LEU A 31 -3.84 -6.56 24.09
CA LEU A 31 -3.91 -5.51 25.13
C LEU A 31 -4.78 -5.93 26.32
N ILE A 32 -5.81 -6.75 26.05
CA ILE A 32 -6.62 -7.38 27.12
C ILE A 32 -5.80 -8.41 27.88
N GLU A 33 -5.06 -9.28 27.18
CA GLU A 33 -4.18 -10.28 27.78
C GLU A 33 -3.10 -9.64 28.68
N ASN A 34 -2.59 -8.47 28.28
CA ASN A 34 -1.64 -7.69 29.09
C ASN A 34 -2.30 -6.96 30.27
N GLY A 35 -3.62 -7.01 30.42
CA GLY A 35 -4.37 -6.33 31.48
C GLY A 35 -4.47 -4.80 31.30
N TRP A 36 -4.19 -4.29 30.10
CA TRP A 36 -4.27 -2.85 29.80
C TRP A 36 -5.67 -2.41 29.36
N LEU A 37 -6.48 -3.36 28.87
CA LEU A 37 -7.90 -3.19 28.55
C LEU A 37 -8.69 -4.35 29.16
N THR A 38 -10.01 -4.21 29.18
CA THR A 38 -10.93 -5.29 29.51
C THR A 38 -11.74 -5.70 28.26
N GLU A 39 -12.22 -6.94 28.24
CA GLU A 39 -13.10 -7.44 27.17
C GLU A 39 -14.38 -6.59 27.08
N GLU A 40 -14.98 -6.24 28.25
CA GLU A 40 -16.19 -5.41 28.31
C GLU A 40 -16.01 -4.02 27.66
N GLU A 41 -14.84 -3.39 27.79
CA GLU A 41 -14.56 -2.10 27.14
C GLU A 41 -14.51 -2.23 25.63
N CYS A 42 -13.90 -3.28 25.12
CA CYS A 42 -13.82 -3.53 23.69
C CYS A 42 -15.18 -3.92 23.09
N GLU A 43 -15.97 -4.74 23.79
CA GLU A 43 -17.31 -5.16 23.36
C GLU A 43 -18.34 -4.01 23.36
N ASN A 44 -18.25 -3.09 24.34
CA ASN A 44 -19.15 -1.95 24.45
C ASN A 44 -18.83 -0.83 23.45
N THR A 45 -17.72 -0.92 22.72
CA THR A 45 -17.33 0.07 21.71
C THR A 45 -18.14 -0.10 20.44
N ASP A 46 -18.65 1.01 19.89
CA ASP A 46 -19.38 1.01 18.63
C ASP A 46 -18.41 0.91 17.42
N TRP A 47 -18.28 -0.28 16.88
CA TRP A 47 -17.45 -0.58 15.70
C TRP A 47 -18.17 -0.40 14.36
N GLY A 48 -19.41 0.08 14.36
CA GLY A 48 -20.30 0.14 13.19
C GLY A 48 -21.10 -1.14 12.98
N GLY A 49 -22.14 -1.04 12.16
CA GLY A 49 -23.15 -2.11 11.99
C GLY A 49 -22.81 -3.19 10.98
N SER A 50 -21.76 -3.04 10.19
CA SER A 50 -21.43 -3.98 9.09
C SER A 50 -20.34 -4.97 9.48
N LYS A 51 -20.57 -6.25 9.14
CA LYS A 51 -19.53 -7.29 9.25
C LYS A 51 -18.60 -7.34 8.04
N SER A 52 -18.99 -6.72 6.94
CA SER A 52 -18.28 -6.79 5.66
C SER A 52 -17.63 -5.47 5.25
N TYR A 53 -17.89 -4.37 5.96
CA TYR A 53 -17.35 -3.05 5.66
C TYR A 53 -16.88 -2.36 6.92
N VAL A 54 -15.70 -1.76 6.84
CA VAL A 54 -15.18 -0.89 7.90
C VAL A 54 -15.92 0.44 7.87
N ASP A 55 -16.33 0.90 9.03
CA ASP A 55 -16.74 2.27 9.29
C ASP A 55 -15.57 3.02 9.91
N TYR A 56 -14.84 3.79 9.10
CA TYR A 56 -13.61 4.44 9.55
C TYR A 56 -13.86 5.52 10.60
N GLU A 57 -15.00 6.21 10.55
CA GLU A 57 -15.36 7.19 11.59
C GLU A 57 -15.53 6.49 12.94
N LYS A 58 -16.32 5.41 12.97
CA LYS A 58 -16.49 4.58 14.16
C LYS A 58 -15.19 3.93 14.63
N MET A 59 -14.38 3.46 13.67
CA MET A 59 -13.07 2.90 13.96
C MET A 59 -12.17 3.93 14.66
N TYR A 60 -12.11 5.15 14.15
CA TYR A 60 -11.32 6.23 14.77
C TYR A 60 -11.85 6.58 16.16
N GLN A 61 -13.15 6.84 16.27
CA GLN A 61 -13.80 7.26 17.51
C GLN A 61 -13.75 6.19 18.61
N GLY A 62 -13.77 4.92 18.25
CA GLY A 62 -13.73 3.80 19.20
C GLY A 62 -12.31 3.39 19.57
N ARG A 63 -11.42 3.25 18.57
CA ARG A 63 -10.11 2.64 18.78
C ARG A 63 -9.12 3.54 19.50
N PHE A 64 -9.03 4.82 19.14
CA PHE A 64 -8.06 5.71 19.77
C PHE A 64 -8.30 5.94 21.27
N PRO A 65 -9.54 6.09 21.78
CA PRO A 65 -9.79 6.11 23.22
C PRO A 65 -9.33 4.82 23.93
N LEU A 66 -9.54 3.64 23.35
CA LEU A 66 -9.06 2.38 23.91
C LEU A 66 -7.53 2.31 23.90
N LEU A 67 -6.87 2.66 22.80
CA LEU A 67 -5.43 2.69 22.70
C LEU A 67 -4.81 3.66 23.71
N ARG A 68 -5.43 4.81 23.94
CA ARG A 68 -4.99 5.79 24.95
C ARG A 68 -5.16 5.25 26.36
N LYS A 69 -6.25 4.54 26.62
CA LYS A 69 -6.44 3.86 27.90
C LYS A 69 -5.38 2.79 28.13
N ALA A 70 -5.10 1.97 27.12
CA ALA A 70 -4.03 0.97 27.18
C ALA A 70 -2.66 1.62 27.43
N TYR A 71 -2.37 2.74 26.79
CA TYR A 71 -1.16 3.52 27.02
C TYR A 71 -1.01 3.92 28.49
N HIS A 72 -2.03 4.52 29.07
CA HIS A 72 -1.98 4.94 30.48
C HIS A 72 -1.86 3.74 31.44
N ASN A 73 -2.53 2.64 31.17
CA ASN A 73 -2.49 1.45 32.02
C ASN A 73 -1.18 0.65 31.88
N SER A 74 -0.46 0.81 30.78
CA SER A 74 0.76 0.05 30.50
C SER A 74 1.98 0.52 31.26
N HIS A 75 2.00 1.77 31.72
CA HIS A 75 3.19 2.44 32.30
C HIS A 75 4.43 2.28 31.41
N ILE A 76 4.24 2.34 30.09
CA ILE A 76 5.22 1.90 29.08
C ILE A 76 6.55 2.65 29.13
N ALA A 77 6.56 3.89 29.63
CA ALA A 77 7.76 4.73 29.70
C ALA A 77 8.91 4.11 30.51
N GLU A 78 8.60 3.16 31.40
CA GLU A 78 9.59 2.44 32.21
C GLU A 78 9.99 1.08 31.58
N ASN A 79 9.36 0.69 30.47
CA ASN A 79 9.61 -0.60 29.83
C ASN A 79 10.89 -0.58 28.99
N ALA A 80 11.84 -1.46 29.33
CA ALA A 80 13.14 -1.51 28.67
C ALA A 80 13.07 -1.86 27.17
N GLU A 81 12.12 -2.73 26.76
CA GLU A 81 11.93 -3.08 25.34
C GLU A 81 11.40 -1.90 24.53
N PHE A 82 10.48 -1.12 25.13
CA PHE A 82 9.95 0.10 24.52
C PHE A 82 11.05 1.15 24.36
N ILE A 83 11.87 1.38 25.41
CA ILE A 83 12.98 2.33 25.35
C ILE A 83 13.96 1.94 24.25
N ALA A 84 14.37 0.66 24.21
CA ALA A 84 15.26 0.15 23.17
C ALA A 84 14.66 0.30 21.75
N PHE A 85 13.35 0.05 21.58
CA PHE A 85 12.65 0.27 20.32
C PHE A 85 12.69 1.74 19.90
N CYS A 86 12.44 2.66 20.82
CA CYS A 86 12.51 4.10 20.53
C CYS A 86 13.93 4.53 20.13
N GLU A 87 14.96 4.05 20.82
CA GLU A 87 16.36 4.35 20.51
C GLU A 87 16.77 3.78 19.13
N GLU A 88 16.40 2.52 18.81
CA GLU A 88 16.70 1.89 17.51
C GLU A 88 16.03 2.61 16.34
N ASN A 89 14.83 3.16 16.55
CA ASN A 89 14.01 3.77 15.51
C ASN A 89 13.99 5.30 15.56
N ASP A 90 14.81 5.95 16.41
CA ASP A 90 14.82 7.40 16.63
C ASP A 90 14.95 8.20 15.32
N TRP A 91 15.68 7.69 14.36
CA TRP A 91 15.95 8.31 13.05
C TRP A 91 14.70 8.61 12.19
N TRP A 92 13.55 8.01 12.50
CA TRP A 92 12.25 8.31 11.87
C TRP A 92 11.14 8.50 12.90
N LEU A 93 11.14 7.71 13.98
CA LEU A 93 10.07 7.64 14.97
C LEU A 93 9.91 8.94 15.74
N SER A 94 11.03 9.58 16.07
CA SER A 94 11.05 10.86 16.82
C SER A 94 10.35 11.98 16.07
N ASP A 95 10.56 12.08 14.75
CA ASP A 95 9.90 13.10 13.92
C ASP A 95 8.47 12.72 13.58
N TYR A 96 8.16 11.43 13.34
CA TYR A 96 6.79 10.96 13.14
C TYR A 96 5.92 11.21 14.38
N ALA A 97 6.38 10.82 15.56
CA ALA A 97 5.62 10.99 16.80
C ALA A 97 5.38 12.47 17.11
N LEU A 98 6.39 13.31 16.89
CA LEU A 98 6.25 14.76 17.02
C LEU A 98 5.25 15.34 16.02
N PHE A 99 5.33 14.94 14.75
CA PHE A 99 4.40 15.36 13.69
C PHE A 99 2.96 15.05 14.07
N MET A 100 2.70 13.82 14.51
CA MET A 100 1.35 13.38 14.89
C MET A 100 0.85 14.11 16.16
N ALA A 101 1.71 14.30 17.15
CA ALA A 101 1.37 15.04 18.38
C ALA A 101 1.01 16.51 18.07
N ILE A 102 1.77 17.18 17.19
CA ILE A 102 1.45 18.54 16.74
C ILE A 102 0.13 18.51 15.95
N LYS A 103 -0.03 17.58 15.01
CA LYS A 103 -1.24 17.45 14.19
C LYS A 103 -2.49 17.29 15.05
N ASP A 104 -2.45 16.45 16.08
CA ASP A 104 -3.55 16.29 17.04
C ASP A 104 -3.83 17.60 17.79
N SER A 105 -2.79 18.32 18.23
CA SER A 105 -2.93 19.61 18.91
C SER A 105 -3.53 20.71 18.02
N GLN A 106 -3.37 20.57 16.69
CA GLN A 106 -3.92 21.46 15.68
C GLN A 106 -5.27 20.95 15.11
N GLY A 107 -5.95 20.00 15.78
CA GLY A 107 -7.24 19.47 15.35
C GLY A 107 -7.21 18.68 14.05
N GLY A 108 -6.07 18.08 13.70
CA GLY A 108 -5.88 17.30 12.49
C GLY A 108 -5.55 18.11 11.23
N ALA A 109 -5.36 19.43 11.35
CA ALA A 109 -5.01 20.31 10.22
C ALA A 109 -3.72 19.85 9.52
N SER A 110 -3.65 20.07 8.19
CA SER A 110 -2.43 19.83 7.42
C SER A 110 -1.28 20.68 7.94
N PHE A 111 -0.05 20.12 7.90
CA PHE A 111 1.11 20.91 8.33
C PHE A 111 1.33 22.17 7.46
N LEU A 112 0.80 22.19 6.26
CA LEU A 112 0.82 23.39 5.40
C LEU A 112 0.01 24.56 5.98
N GLU A 113 -0.96 24.26 6.84
CA GLU A 113 -1.83 25.22 7.52
C GLU A 113 -1.30 25.64 8.89
N TRP A 114 -0.26 24.96 9.41
CA TRP A 114 0.35 25.33 10.69
C TRP A 114 1.01 26.69 10.63
N ASP A 115 1.20 27.32 11.76
CA ASP A 115 1.95 28.57 11.84
C ASP A 115 3.39 28.41 11.32
N ALA A 116 3.98 29.46 10.79
CA ALA A 116 5.25 29.39 10.10
C ALA A 116 6.38 28.74 10.91
N PRO A 117 6.55 29.04 12.24
CA PRO A 117 7.57 28.41 13.05
C PRO A 117 7.46 26.89 13.16
N LEU A 118 6.23 26.36 13.22
CA LEU A 118 6.00 24.91 13.25
C LEU A 118 6.15 24.28 11.86
N LYS A 119 5.55 24.90 10.87
CA LYS A 119 5.63 24.45 9.48
C LYS A 119 7.07 24.37 8.98
N LEU A 120 7.89 25.36 9.29
CA LEU A 120 9.28 25.46 8.85
C LEU A 120 10.27 24.82 9.86
N ARG A 121 9.76 24.16 10.88
CA ARG A 121 10.56 23.48 11.91
C ARG A 121 11.61 24.38 12.57
N GLU A 122 11.23 25.62 12.92
CA GLU A 122 12.14 26.50 13.64
C GLU A 122 12.58 25.85 14.96
N PRO A 123 13.88 25.83 15.28
CA PRO A 123 14.42 25.07 16.42
C PRO A 123 13.74 25.36 17.77
N GLU A 124 13.38 26.63 18.01
CA GLU A 124 12.69 27.02 19.25
C GLU A 124 11.25 26.49 19.31
N ALA A 125 10.51 26.58 18.21
CA ALA A 125 9.15 26.06 18.13
C ALA A 125 9.13 24.54 18.33
N ILE A 126 10.04 23.82 17.66
CA ILE A 126 10.18 22.36 17.80
C ILE A 126 10.56 21.97 19.24
N ARG A 127 11.50 22.68 19.88
CA ARG A 127 11.93 22.41 21.25
C ARG A 127 10.77 22.62 22.24
N ARG A 128 10.01 23.69 22.06
CA ARG A 128 8.81 23.96 22.86
C ARG A 128 7.77 22.84 22.69
N CYS A 129 7.42 22.45 21.46
CA CYS A 129 6.46 21.37 21.22
C CYS A 129 6.92 20.04 21.79
N ARG A 130 8.20 19.67 21.67
CA ARG A 130 8.74 18.45 22.28
C ARG A 130 8.57 18.43 23.79
N HIS A 131 8.65 19.57 24.45
CA HIS A 131 8.43 19.68 25.88
C HIS A 131 6.95 19.66 26.26
N GLU A 132 6.14 20.48 25.59
CA GLU A 132 4.71 20.64 25.90
C GLU A 132 3.88 19.41 25.52
N LEU A 133 4.26 18.69 24.45
CA LEU A 133 3.56 17.52 23.91
C LEU A 133 4.26 16.20 24.24
N SER A 134 5.12 16.18 25.26
CA SER A 134 5.96 14.98 25.56
C SER A 134 5.14 13.71 25.81
N ASP A 135 3.99 13.80 26.44
CA ASP A 135 3.08 12.67 26.69
C ASP A 135 2.42 12.17 25.38
N GLU A 136 1.98 13.11 24.53
CA GLU A 136 1.42 12.78 23.21
C GLU A 136 2.46 12.13 22.30
N ILE A 137 3.70 12.62 22.32
CA ILE A 137 4.81 12.01 21.58
C ILE A 137 5.05 10.58 22.07
N CYS A 138 5.08 10.37 23.38
CA CYS A 138 5.23 9.03 23.96
C CYS A 138 4.06 8.09 23.58
N PHE A 139 2.84 8.61 23.54
CA PHE A 139 1.67 7.85 23.07
C PHE A 139 1.83 7.40 21.61
N TRP A 140 2.24 8.29 20.69
CA TRP A 140 2.46 7.91 19.28
C TRP A 140 3.63 6.93 19.12
N GLN A 141 4.68 7.04 19.94
CA GLN A 141 5.77 6.06 19.99
C GLN A 141 5.27 4.69 20.50
N PHE A 142 4.42 4.68 21.52
CA PHE A 142 3.78 3.46 22.04
C PHE A 142 2.97 2.73 20.98
N LEU A 143 2.17 3.45 20.18
CA LEU A 143 1.41 2.85 19.10
C LEU A 143 2.33 2.17 18.07
N GLN A 144 3.45 2.79 17.74
CA GLN A 144 4.42 2.21 16.81
C GLN A 144 5.15 1.01 17.39
N TYR A 145 5.45 1.03 18.68
CA TYR A 145 6.02 -0.12 19.38
C TYR A 145 5.06 -1.33 19.35
N LEU A 146 3.79 -1.12 19.67
CA LEU A 146 2.78 -2.18 19.61
C LEU A 146 2.63 -2.76 18.20
N PHE A 147 2.47 -1.88 17.21
CA PHE A 147 2.39 -2.32 15.82
C PHE A 147 3.61 -3.16 15.42
N ALA A 148 4.81 -2.66 15.68
CA ALA A 148 6.04 -3.35 15.29
C ALA A 148 6.17 -4.72 15.97
N LYS A 149 5.87 -4.82 17.27
CA LYS A 149 5.90 -6.07 18.04
C LYS A 149 4.93 -7.11 17.47
N GLN A 150 3.69 -6.72 17.28
CA GLN A 150 2.63 -7.61 16.78
C GLN A 150 2.87 -8.00 15.31
N TRP A 151 3.30 -7.06 14.47
CA TRP A 151 3.62 -7.35 13.08
C TRP A 151 4.80 -8.31 12.94
N GLN A 152 5.87 -8.11 13.72
CA GLN A 152 7.01 -9.02 13.72
C GLN A 152 6.64 -10.43 14.16
N ALA A 153 5.78 -10.57 15.18
CA ALA A 153 5.27 -11.86 15.62
C ALA A 153 4.45 -12.55 14.51
N LEU A 154 3.55 -11.83 13.85
CA LEU A 154 2.76 -12.33 12.72
C LEU A 154 3.65 -12.74 11.54
N LYS A 155 4.62 -11.90 11.16
CA LYS A 155 5.57 -12.22 10.08
C LYS A 155 6.41 -13.45 10.41
N ALA A 156 6.93 -13.54 11.63
CA ALA A 156 7.70 -14.70 12.07
C ALA A 156 6.86 -15.99 12.05
N TYR A 157 5.59 -15.92 12.46
CA TYR A 157 4.67 -17.04 12.35
C TYR A 157 4.44 -17.47 10.90
N ALA A 158 4.16 -16.52 9.99
CA ALA A 158 3.97 -16.80 8.57
C ALA A 158 5.22 -17.43 7.96
N ASN A 159 6.40 -16.83 8.18
CA ASN A 159 7.68 -17.35 7.68
C ASN A 159 8.00 -18.73 8.26
N GLY A 160 7.68 -18.98 9.54
CA GLY A 160 7.81 -20.29 10.17
C GLY A 160 6.91 -21.38 9.57
N LYS A 161 5.88 -20.98 8.81
CA LYS A 161 5.03 -21.87 8.00
C LYS A 161 5.42 -21.93 6.52
N GLY A 162 6.57 -21.34 6.14
CA GLY A 162 7.01 -21.28 4.74
C GLY A 162 6.27 -20.25 3.91
N ILE A 163 5.50 -19.35 4.52
CA ILE A 163 4.73 -18.30 3.84
C ILE A 163 5.53 -17.01 3.82
N SER A 164 5.74 -16.46 2.62
CA SER A 164 6.34 -15.13 2.44
C SER A 164 5.27 -14.06 2.31
N ILE A 165 5.53 -12.89 2.87
CA ILE A 165 4.63 -11.74 2.81
C ILE A 165 5.11 -10.78 1.71
N ILE A 166 4.22 -10.50 0.75
CA ILE A 166 4.44 -9.47 -0.27
C ILE A 166 3.81 -8.18 0.24
N GLY A 167 4.65 -7.16 0.44
CA GLY A 167 4.20 -5.82 0.77
C GLY A 167 4.10 -4.92 -0.46
N ASP A 168 3.46 -3.78 -0.28
CA ASP A 168 3.29 -2.78 -1.32
C ASP A 168 3.73 -1.41 -0.80
N ILE A 169 4.44 -0.66 -1.64
CA ILE A 169 4.83 0.71 -1.32
C ILE A 169 4.51 1.62 -2.51
N PRO A 170 3.85 2.77 -2.29
CA PRO A 170 3.68 3.76 -3.34
C PRO A 170 5.03 4.40 -3.67
N ILE A 171 5.24 4.77 -4.95
CA ILE A 171 6.45 5.52 -5.32
C ILE A 171 6.51 6.85 -4.55
N TYR A 172 5.38 7.57 -4.46
CA TYR A 172 5.33 8.86 -3.77
C TYR A 172 4.94 8.73 -2.30
N VAL A 173 5.17 9.80 -1.54
CA VAL A 173 4.67 9.97 -0.18
C VAL A 173 3.50 10.95 -0.18
N ALA A 174 2.67 10.95 0.86
CA ALA A 174 1.66 11.99 1.00
C ALA A 174 2.29 13.36 1.25
N LEU A 175 1.68 14.42 0.69
CA LEU A 175 2.15 15.78 0.92
C LEU A 175 2.04 16.13 2.41
N ASP A 176 0.92 15.80 3.04
CA ASP A 176 0.71 15.98 4.48
C ASP A 176 1.22 14.75 5.24
N SER A 177 2.52 14.66 5.39
CA SER A 177 3.21 13.54 6.06
C SER A 177 4.41 14.01 6.87
N ALA A 178 4.81 13.18 7.83
CA ALA A 178 6.03 13.39 8.59
C ALA A 178 7.26 13.42 7.67
N ASP A 179 7.28 12.61 6.61
CA ASP A 179 8.39 12.57 5.64
C ASP A 179 8.59 13.92 4.95
N THR A 180 7.51 14.52 4.44
CA THR A 180 7.55 15.81 3.74
C THR A 180 7.87 16.96 4.69
N TRP A 181 7.31 16.93 5.91
CA TRP A 181 7.52 17.94 6.93
C TRP A 181 8.94 17.89 7.51
N SER A 182 9.47 16.70 7.79
CA SER A 182 10.79 16.56 8.42
C SER A 182 11.96 16.66 7.45
N HIS A 183 11.73 16.31 6.18
CA HIS A 183 12.76 16.26 5.13
C HIS A 183 12.32 16.96 3.84
N PRO A 184 11.98 18.27 3.90
CA PRO A 184 11.52 19.03 2.72
C PRO A 184 12.55 19.06 1.59
N GLU A 185 13.84 18.90 1.89
CA GLU A 185 14.95 18.85 0.91
C GLU A 185 14.89 17.66 -0.03
N LEU A 186 14.12 16.62 0.31
CA LEU A 186 13.92 15.44 -0.54
C LEU A 186 12.96 15.70 -1.70
N PHE A 187 12.23 16.79 -1.65
CA PHE A 187 11.11 17.07 -2.55
C PHE A 187 11.25 18.41 -3.26
N GLN A 188 10.56 18.56 -4.39
CA GLN A 188 10.50 19.82 -5.16
C GLN A 188 9.55 20.83 -4.48
N LEU A 189 9.97 21.33 -3.33
CA LEU A 189 9.21 22.31 -2.55
C LEU A 189 9.85 23.73 -2.69
N SER A 190 9.04 24.75 -2.41
CA SER A 190 9.49 26.13 -2.19
C SER A 190 9.99 26.29 -0.75
N GLU A 191 10.58 27.45 -0.42
CA GLU A 191 11.00 27.80 0.94
C GLU A 191 9.86 27.76 1.98
N GLY A 192 8.59 27.92 1.55
CA GLY A 192 7.40 27.80 2.38
C GLY A 192 6.83 26.38 2.48
N CYS A 193 7.57 25.36 2.06
CA CYS A 193 7.14 23.95 1.97
C CYS A 193 5.96 23.70 1.03
N VAL A 194 5.66 24.65 0.12
CA VAL A 194 4.61 24.48 -0.88
C VAL A 194 5.19 23.75 -2.10
N PRO A 195 4.55 22.71 -2.64
CA PRO A 195 5.01 22.04 -3.84
C PRO A 195 5.16 22.99 -5.04
N LYS A 196 6.20 22.81 -5.84
CA LYS A 196 6.34 23.47 -7.15
C LYS A 196 5.46 22.80 -8.18
N ALA A 197 5.40 21.48 -8.11
CA ALA A 197 4.56 20.61 -8.91
C ALA A 197 4.21 19.34 -8.11
N VAL A 198 3.21 18.63 -8.57
CA VAL A 198 2.71 17.39 -7.93
C VAL A 198 2.62 16.25 -8.92
N ALA A 199 2.57 15.03 -8.40
CA ALA A 199 2.49 13.81 -9.18
C ALA A 199 1.08 13.55 -9.73
N GLY A 200 1.05 12.83 -10.84
CA GLY A 200 -0.15 12.29 -11.45
C GLY A 200 0.16 11.50 -12.71
N VAL A 201 -0.84 11.32 -13.56
CA VAL A 201 -0.70 10.71 -14.89
C VAL A 201 -1.46 11.54 -15.93
N PRO A 202 -0.99 11.53 -17.20
CA PRO A 202 -1.62 12.32 -18.26
C PRO A 202 -3.04 11.86 -18.58
N PRO A 203 -3.81 12.69 -19.29
CA PRO A 203 -5.04 12.25 -19.95
C PRO A 203 -4.84 10.99 -20.80
N ASP A 204 -5.75 10.03 -20.68
CA ASP A 204 -5.76 8.78 -21.43
C ASP A 204 -7.18 8.35 -21.80
N ALA A 205 -7.35 7.13 -22.31
CA ALA A 205 -8.64 6.58 -22.67
C ALA A 205 -9.57 6.36 -21.45
N PHE A 206 -9.03 6.26 -20.24
CA PHE A 206 -9.79 6.02 -19.00
C PHE A 206 -10.14 7.33 -18.27
N SER A 207 -9.32 8.37 -18.46
CA SER A 207 -9.54 9.68 -17.85
C SER A 207 -9.18 10.81 -18.83
N ALA A 208 -10.19 11.51 -19.32
CA ALA A 208 -10.02 12.63 -20.26
C ALA A 208 -9.22 13.81 -19.67
N THR A 209 -9.13 13.93 -18.35
CA THR A 209 -8.38 14.98 -17.63
C THR A 209 -7.11 14.45 -16.97
N GLY A 210 -6.80 13.15 -17.14
CA GLY A 210 -5.75 12.47 -16.41
C GLY A 210 -6.09 12.28 -14.92
N GLN A 211 -5.10 11.92 -14.12
CA GLN A 211 -5.26 11.80 -12.67
C GLN A 211 -4.27 12.74 -11.98
N LEU A 212 -4.77 13.58 -11.11
CA LEU A 212 -3.98 14.42 -10.24
C LEU A 212 -3.93 13.77 -8.85
N TRP A 213 -2.75 13.28 -8.43
CA TRP A 213 -2.60 12.57 -7.17
C TRP A 213 -2.25 13.49 -6.00
N GLY A 214 -1.65 14.66 -6.29
CA GLY A 214 -1.32 15.66 -5.28
C GLY A 214 -0.07 15.38 -4.44
N ASN A 215 0.61 14.25 -4.66
CA ASN A 215 1.85 13.91 -3.96
C ASN A 215 3.01 14.82 -4.40
N PRO A 216 3.93 15.21 -3.50
CA PRO A 216 5.09 16.00 -3.87
C PRO A 216 6.04 15.18 -4.75
N LEU A 217 6.69 15.85 -5.70
CA LEU A 217 7.71 15.24 -6.54
C LEU A 217 9.07 15.24 -5.83
N TYR A 218 9.87 14.19 -6.05
CA TYR A 218 11.21 14.10 -5.49
C TYR A 218 12.18 15.05 -6.17
N ASP A 219 13.08 15.67 -5.41
CA ASP A 219 14.29 16.31 -5.93
C ASP A 219 15.34 15.25 -6.24
N TRP A 220 15.28 14.67 -7.43
CA TRP A 220 16.19 13.62 -7.84
C TRP A 220 17.65 14.07 -7.95
N GLU A 221 17.91 15.38 -8.08
CA GLU A 221 19.28 15.89 -8.01
C GLU A 221 19.84 15.83 -6.60
N TYR A 222 19.04 16.20 -5.60
CA TYR A 222 19.40 16.07 -4.20
C TYR A 222 19.61 14.59 -3.82
N HIS A 223 18.68 13.71 -4.19
CA HIS A 223 18.82 12.27 -3.94
C HIS A 223 20.10 11.69 -4.56
N ARG A 224 20.47 12.09 -5.79
CA ARG A 224 21.70 11.65 -6.42
C ARG A 224 22.93 12.14 -5.65
N LYS A 225 22.96 13.40 -5.22
CA LYS A 225 24.05 14.00 -4.44
C LYS A 225 24.27 13.28 -3.10
N THR A 226 23.21 12.80 -2.47
CA THR A 226 23.24 12.05 -1.20
C THR A 226 23.37 10.53 -1.42
N GLY A 227 23.62 10.06 -2.65
CA GLY A 227 23.75 8.63 -2.94
C GLY A 227 22.48 7.83 -2.77
N TYR A 228 21.32 8.49 -2.84
CA TYR A 228 19.99 7.91 -2.63
C TYR A 228 19.74 7.35 -1.23
N ASP A 229 20.44 7.87 -0.22
CA ASP A 229 20.41 7.31 1.15
C ASP A 229 18.99 7.16 1.71
N TRP A 230 18.11 8.15 1.53
CA TRP A 230 16.72 8.06 2.00
C TRP A 230 15.94 6.92 1.31
N TRP A 231 16.09 6.75 -0.01
CA TRP A 231 15.46 5.65 -0.73
C TRP A 231 15.99 4.28 -0.31
N ILE A 232 17.30 4.20 -0.04
CA ILE A 232 17.94 2.99 0.48
C ILE A 232 17.41 2.65 1.87
N LEU A 233 17.25 3.66 2.75
CA LEU A 233 16.62 3.49 4.06
C LEU A 233 15.17 3.02 3.93
N ARG A 234 14.37 3.68 3.08
CA ARG A 234 12.96 3.33 2.85
C ARG A 234 12.80 1.88 2.39
N ILE A 235 13.53 1.48 1.36
CA ILE A 235 13.48 0.12 0.85
C ILE A 235 14.04 -0.87 1.87
N GLY A 236 15.16 -0.55 2.52
CA GLY A 236 15.74 -1.38 3.58
C GLY A 236 14.77 -1.65 4.73
N TYR A 237 14.05 -0.60 5.17
CA TYR A 237 13.04 -0.72 6.21
C TYR A 237 11.82 -1.55 5.76
N SER A 238 11.40 -1.40 4.49
CA SER A 238 10.29 -2.21 3.94
C SER A 238 10.58 -3.71 4.03
N TYR A 239 11.83 -4.15 3.93
CA TYR A 239 12.20 -5.57 4.11
C TYR A 239 12.21 -6.04 5.57
N ARG A 240 12.12 -5.13 6.56
CA ARG A 240 11.79 -5.52 7.94
C ARG A 240 10.32 -5.95 8.05
N LEU A 241 9.44 -5.29 7.27
CA LEU A 241 8.00 -5.55 7.27
C LEU A 241 7.61 -6.71 6.33
N TYR A 242 8.27 -6.84 5.18
CA TYR A 242 7.90 -7.73 4.10
C TYR A 242 9.06 -8.62 3.68
N ASP A 243 8.79 -9.69 2.96
CA ASP A 243 9.79 -10.57 2.35
C ASP A 243 10.04 -10.17 0.89
N ILE A 244 8.99 -9.73 0.21
CA ILE A 244 9.01 -9.22 -1.16
C ILE A 244 8.31 -7.86 -1.18
N VAL A 245 8.81 -6.90 -1.96
CA VAL A 245 8.23 -5.55 -2.05
C VAL A 245 7.73 -5.30 -3.47
N ARG A 246 6.41 -5.08 -3.62
CA ARG A 246 5.84 -4.48 -4.83
C ARG A 246 6.03 -2.97 -4.74
N VAL A 247 6.57 -2.38 -5.79
CA VAL A 247 6.66 -0.91 -5.90
C VAL A 247 5.63 -0.44 -6.90
N ASP A 248 4.67 0.33 -6.40
CA ASP A 248 3.61 0.92 -7.18
C ASP A 248 4.13 2.03 -8.10
N HIS A 249 3.53 2.15 -9.28
CA HIS A 249 3.91 3.12 -10.32
C HIS A 249 5.41 3.10 -10.66
N PHE A 250 5.99 1.93 -10.87
CA PHE A 250 7.42 1.74 -11.09
C PHE A 250 7.97 2.55 -12.28
N ARG A 251 7.15 2.82 -13.28
CA ARG A 251 7.53 3.64 -14.43
C ARG A 251 8.00 5.05 -14.04
N GLY A 252 7.53 5.59 -12.90
CA GLY A 252 7.88 6.91 -12.40
C GLY A 252 9.38 7.09 -12.10
N PHE A 253 10.14 6.01 -11.97
CA PHE A 253 11.59 6.07 -11.85
C PHE A 253 12.29 6.33 -13.17
N GLU A 254 11.71 5.95 -14.32
CA GLU A 254 12.25 6.30 -15.64
C GLU A 254 11.83 7.72 -16.03
N ALA A 255 10.53 8.00 -15.94
CA ALA A 255 9.96 9.32 -16.15
C ALA A 255 8.67 9.46 -15.34
N TYR A 256 8.52 10.57 -14.66
CA TYR A 256 7.36 10.92 -13.85
C TYR A 256 6.59 12.07 -14.48
N PHE A 257 5.27 12.11 -14.22
CA PHE A 257 4.41 13.15 -14.76
C PHE A 257 4.29 14.28 -13.74
N SER A 258 4.74 15.47 -14.12
CA SER A 258 4.83 16.67 -13.30
C SER A 258 3.68 17.62 -13.66
N ILE A 259 2.82 17.90 -12.69
CA ILE A 259 1.65 18.77 -12.85
C ILE A 259 1.88 20.03 -12.02
N PRO A 260 1.72 21.26 -12.57
CA PRO A 260 1.87 22.49 -11.80
C PRO A 260 0.98 22.48 -10.55
N TYR A 261 1.56 22.83 -9.40
CA TYR A 261 0.79 22.88 -8.16
C TYR A 261 -0.30 23.95 -8.22
N GLY A 262 -1.53 23.60 -7.85
CA GLY A 262 -2.70 24.46 -7.95
C GLY A 262 -3.60 24.19 -9.16
N ASP A 263 -3.14 23.37 -10.11
CA ASP A 263 -4.00 22.92 -11.20
C ASP A 263 -5.08 21.95 -10.66
N GLU A 264 -6.28 22.02 -11.23
CA GLU A 264 -7.40 21.15 -10.86
C GLU A 264 -7.38 19.80 -11.59
N THR A 265 -6.60 19.70 -12.68
CA THR A 265 -6.51 18.50 -13.53
C THR A 265 -5.08 18.26 -13.97
N ALA A 266 -4.82 17.08 -14.55
CA ALA A 266 -3.49 16.73 -15.06
C ALA A 266 -3.19 17.23 -16.50
N VAL A 267 -4.09 17.99 -17.12
CA VAL A 267 -4.00 18.37 -18.54
C VAL A 267 -2.73 19.19 -18.87
N ASN A 268 -2.29 20.06 -17.96
CA ASN A 268 -1.12 20.90 -18.16
C ASN A 268 0.21 20.26 -17.72
N GLY A 269 0.16 19.01 -17.30
CA GLY A 269 1.36 18.30 -16.88
C GLY A 269 2.29 17.92 -18.03
N HIS A 270 3.51 17.55 -17.68
CA HIS A 270 4.52 17.11 -18.63
C HIS A 270 5.42 16.04 -18.01
N TRP A 271 6.10 15.26 -18.88
CA TRP A 271 7.02 14.22 -18.43
C TRP A 271 8.40 14.79 -18.08
N GLU A 272 8.91 14.40 -16.93
CA GLU A 272 10.27 14.68 -16.48
C GLU A 272 11.04 13.40 -16.23
N LYS A 273 12.38 13.45 -16.39
CA LYS A 273 13.25 12.29 -16.19
C LYS A 273 13.44 11.96 -14.73
N GLY A 274 13.22 10.68 -14.40
CA GLY A 274 13.56 10.11 -13.10
C GLY A 274 15.03 9.66 -12.99
N PRO A 275 15.39 8.99 -11.88
CA PRO A 275 16.75 8.48 -11.63
C PRO A 275 17.11 7.26 -12.48
N ASP A 276 16.14 6.65 -13.17
CA ASP A 276 16.30 5.44 -13.98
C ASP A 276 16.99 4.30 -13.17
N PHE A 277 17.80 3.51 -13.83
CA PHE A 277 18.52 2.38 -13.23
C PHE A 277 19.54 2.79 -12.15
N GLU A 278 19.96 4.05 -12.11
CA GLU A 278 21.00 4.54 -11.17
C GLU A 278 20.59 4.29 -9.70
N LEU A 279 19.36 4.61 -9.34
CA LEU A 279 18.80 4.33 -8.01
C LEU A 279 18.90 2.82 -7.66
N PHE A 280 18.47 1.95 -8.57
CA PHE A 280 18.48 0.49 -8.33
C PHE A 280 19.88 -0.10 -8.24
N ALA A 281 20.83 0.48 -8.98
CA ALA A 281 22.25 0.13 -8.85
C ALA A 281 22.80 0.51 -7.47
N ALA A 282 22.48 1.71 -6.96
CA ALA A 282 22.87 2.15 -5.63
C ALA A 282 22.23 1.27 -4.53
N MET A 283 20.93 0.99 -4.66
CA MET A 283 20.20 0.09 -3.75
C MET A 283 20.85 -1.31 -3.71
N LYS A 284 21.13 -1.90 -4.89
CA LYS A 284 21.76 -3.23 -4.97
C LYS A 284 23.15 -3.25 -4.32
N MET A 285 23.90 -2.17 -4.46
CA MET A 285 25.23 -2.06 -3.87
C MET A 285 25.17 -2.00 -2.33
N LYS A 286 24.18 -1.31 -1.77
CA LYS A 286 24.03 -1.10 -0.31
C LYS A 286 23.27 -2.21 0.39
N LEU A 287 22.21 -2.73 -0.22
CA LEU A 287 21.28 -3.71 0.39
C LEU A 287 21.47 -5.14 -0.12
N GLY A 288 22.31 -5.35 -1.14
CA GLY A 288 22.41 -6.63 -1.85
C GLY A 288 21.21 -6.83 -2.80
N LYS A 289 21.10 -8.06 -3.34
CA LYS A 289 19.94 -8.45 -4.16
C LYS A 289 18.71 -8.56 -3.27
N LYS A 290 17.63 -7.91 -3.67
CA LYS A 290 16.32 -7.94 -3.00
C LYS A 290 15.24 -8.39 -3.98
N GLU A 291 14.26 -9.16 -3.48
CA GLU A 291 13.08 -9.58 -4.24
C GLU A 291 12.10 -8.41 -4.34
N MET A 292 11.81 -7.96 -5.57
CA MET A 292 10.94 -6.80 -5.81
C MET A 292 10.05 -7.09 -7.02
N ILE A 293 8.82 -6.59 -6.99
CA ILE A 293 7.85 -6.62 -8.11
C ILE A 293 7.71 -5.19 -8.62
N ALA A 294 7.89 -5.00 -9.92
CA ALA A 294 7.66 -3.71 -10.55
C ALA A 294 6.22 -3.63 -11.05
N GLU A 295 5.44 -2.67 -10.54
CA GLU A 295 4.14 -2.38 -11.15
C GLU A 295 4.37 -1.61 -12.46
N ASP A 296 4.11 -2.29 -13.57
CA ASP A 296 4.31 -1.84 -14.94
C ASP A 296 2.99 -1.88 -15.74
N LEU A 297 1.90 -1.47 -15.10
CA LEU A 297 0.59 -1.38 -15.74
C LEU A 297 0.42 -0.03 -16.47
N GLY A 298 -0.53 0.03 -17.40
CA GLY A 298 -0.82 1.22 -18.19
C GLY A 298 0.15 1.44 -19.36
N VAL A 299 0.44 2.70 -19.70
CA VAL A 299 1.27 3.04 -20.88
C VAL A 299 2.75 2.83 -20.57
N ILE A 300 3.30 1.70 -21.02
CA ILE A 300 4.69 1.31 -20.82
C ILE A 300 5.52 1.56 -22.10
N THR A 301 6.42 2.54 -22.00
CA THR A 301 7.31 2.91 -23.11
C THR A 301 8.53 1.99 -23.23
N PRO A 302 9.21 1.93 -24.40
CA PRO A 302 10.44 1.13 -24.54
C PRO A 302 11.53 1.45 -23.50
N PRO A 303 11.80 2.72 -23.12
CA PRO A 303 12.73 3.02 -22.03
C PRO A 303 12.35 2.38 -20.70
N VAL A 304 11.07 2.42 -20.31
CA VAL A 304 10.56 1.77 -19.08
C VAL A 304 10.79 0.27 -19.13
N ARG A 305 10.43 -0.41 -20.23
CA ARG A 305 10.69 -1.85 -20.41
C ARG A 305 12.18 -2.19 -20.29
N LYS A 306 13.05 -1.34 -20.86
CA LYS A 306 14.49 -1.49 -20.76
C LYS A 306 14.99 -1.36 -19.33
N MET A 307 14.49 -0.40 -18.57
CA MET A 307 14.84 -0.21 -17.16
C MET A 307 14.43 -1.43 -16.32
N ILE A 308 13.16 -1.88 -16.41
CA ILE A 308 12.64 -3.05 -15.68
C ILE A 308 13.48 -4.29 -16.01
N LYS A 309 13.74 -4.55 -17.29
CA LYS A 309 14.57 -5.67 -17.73
C LYS A 309 15.99 -5.60 -17.19
N LYS A 310 16.58 -4.39 -17.10
CA LYS A 310 17.91 -4.18 -16.53
C LYS A 310 17.94 -4.39 -15.02
N CYS A 311 16.85 -4.06 -14.31
CA CYS A 311 16.68 -4.36 -12.89
C CYS A 311 16.52 -5.87 -12.65
N GLY A 312 15.93 -6.60 -13.60
CA GLY A 312 15.63 -8.03 -13.49
C GLY A 312 14.41 -8.34 -12.62
N TYR A 313 13.58 -7.34 -12.33
CA TYR A 313 12.37 -7.51 -11.55
C TYR A 313 11.22 -8.03 -12.41
N PRO A 314 10.34 -8.92 -11.90
CA PRO A 314 9.10 -9.28 -12.57
C PRO A 314 8.17 -8.08 -12.68
N GLY A 315 7.55 -7.92 -13.85
CA GLY A 315 6.40 -7.05 -14.06
C GLY A 315 5.09 -7.76 -13.74
N MET A 316 3.98 -7.07 -13.92
CA MET A 316 2.64 -7.57 -13.58
C MET A 316 1.83 -7.88 -14.84
N LYS A 317 1.02 -8.92 -14.77
CA LYS A 317 0.04 -9.30 -15.79
C LYS A 317 -1.34 -9.44 -15.13
N VAL A 318 -2.31 -8.68 -15.61
CA VAL A 318 -3.68 -8.66 -15.07
C VAL A 318 -4.62 -9.25 -16.09
N LEU A 319 -5.29 -10.36 -15.76
CA LEU A 319 -6.17 -11.06 -16.72
C LEU A 319 -7.33 -10.21 -17.20
N GLN A 320 -7.87 -9.31 -16.38
CA GLN A 320 -8.94 -8.41 -16.79
C GLN A 320 -8.55 -7.48 -17.95
N PHE A 321 -7.26 -7.30 -18.23
CA PHE A 321 -6.77 -6.49 -19.35
C PHE A 321 -6.47 -7.33 -20.60
N ALA A 322 -6.77 -8.64 -20.58
CA ALA A 322 -6.34 -9.55 -21.62
C ALA A 322 -7.30 -9.62 -22.82
N PHE A 323 -8.58 -9.30 -22.63
CA PHE A 323 -9.65 -9.72 -23.56
C PHE A 323 -10.23 -8.60 -24.43
N ASP A 324 -9.51 -7.52 -24.58
CA ASP A 324 -9.82 -6.42 -25.50
C ASP A 324 -9.26 -6.61 -26.91
N SER A 325 -8.24 -7.49 -27.06
CA SER A 325 -7.57 -7.74 -28.33
C SER A 325 -6.90 -9.13 -28.37
N TYR A 326 -6.92 -9.80 -29.52
CA TYR A 326 -6.28 -11.10 -29.70
C TYR A 326 -4.74 -11.06 -29.70
N ASP A 327 -4.14 -9.89 -29.79
CA ASP A 327 -2.69 -9.64 -29.66
C ASP A 327 -2.29 -8.99 -28.34
N SER A 328 -3.22 -8.94 -27.37
CA SER A 328 -2.97 -8.37 -26.04
C SER A 328 -1.78 -9.03 -25.35
N GLU A 329 -0.86 -8.22 -24.83
CA GLU A 329 0.27 -8.70 -24.03
C GLU A 329 -0.14 -9.32 -22.69
N TYR A 330 -1.41 -9.14 -22.31
CA TYR A 330 -2.00 -9.71 -21.10
C TYR A 330 -2.64 -11.09 -21.33
N LEU A 331 -2.65 -11.61 -22.55
CA LEU A 331 -3.08 -12.98 -22.81
C LEU A 331 -2.00 -13.98 -22.30
N PRO A 332 -2.37 -15.04 -21.57
CA PRO A 332 -1.42 -15.95 -20.92
C PRO A 332 -0.37 -16.58 -21.83
N HIS A 333 -0.67 -16.79 -23.11
CA HIS A 333 0.30 -17.35 -24.06
C HIS A 333 1.38 -16.35 -24.50
N ASN A 334 1.22 -15.06 -24.17
CA ASN A 334 2.20 -14.00 -24.44
C ASN A 334 3.07 -13.65 -23.22
N TYR A 335 2.91 -14.37 -22.10
CA TYR A 335 3.67 -14.05 -20.87
C TYR A 335 5.12 -14.49 -20.98
N ASP A 336 6.01 -13.63 -20.50
CA ASP A 336 7.33 -14.05 -20.04
C ASP A 336 7.21 -14.80 -18.72
N LYS A 337 8.14 -15.73 -18.46
CA LYS A 337 8.13 -16.50 -17.22
C LYS A 337 8.35 -15.59 -15.99
N ASN A 338 9.30 -14.63 -16.08
CA ASN A 338 9.59 -13.67 -15.04
C ASN A 338 8.52 -12.58 -14.96
N CYS A 339 7.31 -12.95 -14.56
CA CYS A 339 6.20 -12.04 -14.29
C CYS A 339 5.32 -12.55 -13.16
N VAL A 340 4.46 -11.67 -12.65
CA VAL A 340 3.42 -11.99 -11.67
C VAL A 340 2.07 -11.84 -12.34
N VAL A 341 1.28 -12.91 -12.38
CA VAL A 341 -0.09 -12.86 -12.91
C VAL A 341 -1.11 -12.66 -11.78
N TYR A 342 -2.10 -11.83 -12.06
CA TYR A 342 -3.26 -11.55 -11.21
C TYR A 342 -4.54 -11.82 -12.00
N THR A 343 -5.61 -12.27 -11.35
CA THR A 343 -6.96 -12.18 -11.93
C THR A 343 -7.41 -10.73 -12.00
N GLY A 344 -7.18 -9.97 -10.97
CA GLY A 344 -7.33 -8.54 -10.80
C GLY A 344 -6.52 -8.07 -9.61
N THR A 345 -6.25 -6.76 -9.49
CA THR A 345 -5.60 -6.13 -8.33
C THR A 345 -6.66 -5.52 -7.41
N HIS A 346 -6.22 -4.82 -6.36
CA HIS A 346 -7.11 -4.06 -5.47
C HIS A 346 -7.82 -2.88 -6.19
N ASP A 347 -7.31 -2.41 -7.33
CA ASP A 347 -7.88 -1.34 -8.14
C ASP A 347 -8.89 -1.83 -9.17
N ASN A 348 -8.87 -3.12 -9.46
CA ASN A 348 -9.76 -3.74 -10.41
C ASN A 348 -11.12 -4.11 -9.77
N GLU A 349 -12.07 -4.44 -10.60
CA GLU A 349 -13.28 -5.13 -10.19
C GLU A 349 -12.96 -6.54 -9.70
N THR A 350 -13.86 -7.15 -8.93
CA THR A 350 -13.79 -8.60 -8.73
C THR A 350 -14.00 -9.31 -10.08
N ILE A 351 -13.42 -10.50 -10.24
CA ILE A 351 -13.56 -11.23 -11.52
C ILE A 351 -15.02 -11.51 -11.88
N ALA A 352 -15.85 -11.81 -10.87
CA ALA A 352 -17.28 -12.05 -11.07
C ALA A 352 -18.03 -10.77 -11.50
N GLY A 353 -17.70 -9.62 -10.88
CA GLY A 353 -18.29 -8.32 -11.23
C GLY A 353 -17.86 -7.86 -12.62
N TRP A 354 -16.57 -7.95 -12.92
CA TRP A 354 -16.00 -7.60 -14.22
C TRP A 354 -16.61 -8.45 -15.36
N TYR A 355 -16.65 -9.78 -15.20
CA TYR A 355 -17.23 -10.67 -16.20
C TYR A 355 -18.72 -10.39 -16.47
N ALA A 356 -19.48 -10.03 -15.44
CA ALA A 356 -20.89 -9.66 -15.58
C ALA A 356 -21.10 -8.35 -16.34
N GLY A 357 -20.11 -7.46 -16.32
CA GLY A 357 -20.13 -6.14 -16.98
C GLY A 357 -19.55 -6.12 -18.39
N LEU A 358 -18.96 -7.23 -18.88
CA LEU A 358 -18.34 -7.29 -20.20
C LEU A 358 -19.33 -7.01 -21.33
N ASP A 359 -18.87 -6.31 -22.33
CA ASP A 359 -19.60 -6.19 -23.58
C ASP A 359 -19.61 -7.52 -24.36
N LYS A 360 -20.37 -7.56 -25.48
CA LYS A 360 -20.55 -8.79 -26.25
C LYS A 360 -19.27 -9.26 -26.95
N SER A 361 -18.37 -8.34 -27.33
CA SER A 361 -17.11 -8.69 -28.04
C SER A 361 -16.14 -9.32 -27.08
N ASP A 362 -15.90 -8.67 -25.94
CA ASP A 362 -14.95 -9.12 -24.91
C ASP A 362 -15.42 -10.41 -24.25
N LEU A 363 -16.74 -10.51 -24.00
CA LEU A 363 -17.36 -11.74 -23.53
C LEU A 363 -17.18 -12.90 -24.50
N LYS A 364 -17.35 -12.65 -25.82
CA LYS A 364 -17.10 -13.67 -26.83
C LYS A 364 -15.64 -14.08 -26.84
N MET A 365 -14.73 -13.13 -26.80
CA MET A 365 -13.29 -13.41 -26.75
C MET A 365 -12.91 -14.24 -25.52
N CYS A 366 -13.42 -13.90 -24.32
CA CYS A 366 -13.23 -14.70 -23.11
C CYS A 366 -13.67 -16.15 -23.29
N THR A 367 -14.90 -16.35 -23.80
CA THR A 367 -15.48 -17.70 -23.96
C THR A 367 -14.74 -18.51 -25.01
N ASP A 368 -14.39 -17.90 -26.15
CA ASP A 368 -13.63 -18.55 -27.21
C ASP A 368 -12.22 -18.92 -26.74
N TYR A 369 -11.52 -17.99 -26.06
CA TYR A 369 -10.15 -18.21 -25.55
C TYR A 369 -10.08 -19.33 -24.52
N MET A 370 -11.02 -19.37 -23.60
CA MET A 370 -11.09 -20.39 -22.55
C MET A 370 -11.78 -21.69 -23.02
N ASN A 371 -12.37 -21.71 -24.20
CA ASN A 371 -13.16 -22.82 -24.71
C ASN A 371 -14.28 -23.27 -23.76
N ILE A 372 -15.04 -22.30 -23.26
CA ILE A 372 -16.15 -22.55 -22.34
C ILE A 372 -17.49 -22.19 -22.96
N ASP A 373 -18.50 -23.00 -22.66
CA ASP A 373 -19.89 -22.69 -23.06
C ASP A 373 -20.50 -21.67 -22.07
N ARG A 374 -21.17 -20.68 -22.65
CA ARG A 374 -21.92 -19.71 -21.85
C ARG A 374 -23.21 -20.30 -21.31
N ILE A 375 -23.22 -20.75 -20.08
CA ILE A 375 -24.38 -21.30 -19.39
C ILE A 375 -24.98 -20.23 -18.48
N PRO A 376 -26.24 -19.83 -18.67
CA PRO A 376 -26.89 -18.87 -17.75
C PRO A 376 -26.85 -19.36 -16.30
N GLY A 377 -26.43 -18.47 -15.39
CA GLY A 377 -26.34 -18.76 -13.95
C GLY A 377 -25.11 -19.57 -13.53
N LYS A 378 -24.21 -19.96 -14.45
CA LYS A 378 -22.92 -20.54 -14.10
C LYS A 378 -21.97 -19.43 -13.63
N GLU A 379 -21.24 -19.69 -12.56
CA GLU A 379 -20.15 -18.84 -12.07
C GLU A 379 -18.85 -19.23 -12.79
N TYR A 380 -18.14 -18.25 -13.33
CA TYR A 380 -16.93 -18.47 -14.13
C TYR A 380 -15.63 -18.04 -13.43
N HIS A 381 -15.69 -17.57 -12.19
CA HIS A 381 -14.51 -17.10 -11.48
C HIS A 381 -13.41 -18.18 -11.36
N TRP A 382 -13.76 -19.43 -11.17
CA TRP A 382 -12.81 -20.54 -11.15
C TRP A 382 -12.16 -20.83 -12.51
N ASP A 383 -12.83 -20.55 -13.62
CA ASP A 383 -12.24 -20.71 -14.95
C ASP A 383 -11.11 -19.67 -15.15
N PHE A 384 -11.30 -18.40 -14.70
CA PHE A 384 -10.27 -17.38 -14.71
C PHE A 384 -9.12 -17.67 -13.73
N ILE A 385 -9.43 -18.14 -12.52
CA ILE A 385 -8.41 -18.58 -11.55
C ILE A 385 -7.57 -19.69 -12.15
N ARG A 386 -8.20 -20.67 -12.77
CA ARG A 386 -7.52 -21.78 -13.46
C ARG A 386 -6.61 -21.26 -14.57
N LEU A 387 -7.09 -20.32 -15.38
CA LEU A 387 -6.31 -19.70 -16.46
C LEU A 387 -5.06 -18.99 -15.93
N ALA A 388 -5.19 -18.21 -14.85
CA ALA A 388 -4.06 -17.57 -14.20
C ALA A 388 -3.06 -18.59 -13.64
N MET A 389 -3.55 -19.59 -12.92
CA MET A 389 -2.71 -20.61 -12.28
C MET A 389 -1.98 -21.53 -13.26
N LEU A 390 -2.56 -21.80 -14.44
CA LEU A 390 -1.93 -22.61 -15.49
C LEU A 390 -0.97 -21.81 -16.38
N SER A 391 -0.86 -20.50 -16.22
CA SER A 391 0.07 -19.67 -16.97
C SER A 391 1.53 -20.01 -16.65
N VAL A 392 2.45 -19.54 -17.50
CA VAL A 392 3.91 -19.75 -17.31
C VAL A 392 4.54 -18.81 -16.28
N SER A 393 3.78 -17.86 -15.73
CA SER A 393 4.30 -16.88 -14.77
C SER A 393 4.89 -17.55 -13.53
N ASP A 394 6.02 -17.02 -13.02
CA ASP A 394 6.67 -17.56 -11.83
C ASP A 394 5.81 -17.40 -10.58
N LEU A 395 4.99 -16.34 -10.49
CA LEU A 395 4.08 -16.09 -9.37
C LEU A 395 2.67 -15.82 -9.87
N CYS A 396 1.67 -16.35 -9.14
CA CYS A 396 0.25 -16.12 -9.38
C CYS A 396 -0.40 -15.63 -8.08
N VAL A 397 -1.02 -14.45 -8.13
CA VAL A 397 -1.72 -13.84 -6.99
C VAL A 397 -3.20 -13.72 -7.32
N ILE A 398 -4.03 -14.30 -6.49
CA ILE A 398 -5.49 -14.31 -6.65
C ILE A 398 -6.13 -13.58 -5.46
N PRO A 399 -6.91 -12.52 -5.67
CA PRO A 399 -7.70 -11.89 -4.61
C PRO A 399 -8.64 -12.89 -3.94
N ILE A 400 -8.78 -12.81 -2.64
CA ILE A 400 -9.68 -13.71 -1.89
C ILE A 400 -11.13 -13.55 -2.32
N GLN A 401 -11.52 -12.36 -2.77
CA GLN A 401 -12.84 -12.09 -3.33
C GLN A 401 -13.14 -12.96 -4.56
N ASP A 402 -12.13 -13.20 -5.38
CA ASP A 402 -12.27 -14.01 -6.59
C ASP A 402 -12.41 -15.49 -6.24
N TYR A 403 -11.66 -16.02 -5.26
CA TYR A 403 -11.88 -17.37 -4.73
C TYR A 403 -13.29 -17.56 -4.15
N LEU A 404 -13.84 -16.50 -3.55
CA LEU A 404 -15.18 -16.52 -2.97
C LEU A 404 -16.30 -16.24 -4.00
N GLY A 405 -15.97 -15.93 -5.25
CA GLY A 405 -16.93 -15.60 -6.31
C GLY A 405 -17.75 -14.35 -5.99
N LEU A 406 -17.21 -13.38 -5.25
CA LEU A 406 -17.92 -12.18 -4.83
C LEU A 406 -18.01 -11.17 -6.00
N ASP A 407 -19.13 -10.45 -6.04
CA ASP A 407 -19.34 -9.36 -7.00
C ASP A 407 -18.67 -8.03 -6.55
N ASN A 408 -18.89 -6.96 -7.33
CA ASN A 408 -18.28 -5.64 -7.09
C ASN A 408 -18.62 -4.99 -5.76
N ARG A 409 -19.54 -5.53 -4.98
CA ARG A 409 -19.76 -5.11 -3.58
C ARG A 409 -18.55 -5.43 -2.71
N ALA A 410 -17.71 -6.39 -3.12
CA ALA A 410 -16.46 -6.74 -2.44
C ALA A 410 -15.21 -6.05 -3.05
N ARG A 411 -15.37 -5.15 -4.01
CA ARG A 411 -14.27 -4.35 -4.56
C ARG A 411 -13.65 -3.49 -3.47
N ILE A 412 -12.33 -3.41 -3.44
CA ILE A 412 -11.58 -2.67 -2.40
C ILE A 412 -11.44 -1.20 -2.77
N ASN A 413 -11.00 -0.92 -4.00
CA ASN A 413 -10.78 0.43 -4.48
C ASN A 413 -11.42 0.67 -5.85
N HIS A 414 -12.02 1.84 -6.01
CA HIS A 414 -12.46 2.37 -7.29
C HIS A 414 -11.63 3.64 -7.57
N PRO A 415 -10.59 3.56 -8.40
CA PRO A 415 -9.71 4.68 -8.68
C PRO A 415 -10.47 5.96 -9.05
N SER A 416 -9.94 7.11 -8.67
CA SER A 416 -10.55 8.43 -8.89
C SER A 416 -11.88 8.68 -8.17
N THR A 417 -12.21 7.89 -7.14
CA THR A 417 -13.39 8.11 -6.27
C THR A 417 -13.01 8.22 -4.81
N LEU A 418 -13.87 8.83 -4.01
CA LEU A 418 -13.68 9.03 -2.56
C LEU A 418 -14.87 8.48 -1.76
N GLY A 419 -14.63 8.14 -0.50
CA GLY A 419 -15.64 7.86 0.52
C GLY A 419 -16.18 6.43 0.60
N THR A 420 -15.95 5.60 -0.40
CA THR A 420 -16.44 4.20 -0.42
C THR A 420 -15.33 3.15 -0.53
N ASN A 421 -14.10 3.58 -0.74
CA ASN A 421 -12.92 2.73 -0.95
C ASN A 421 -12.35 2.21 0.37
N TRP A 422 -11.54 1.14 0.29
CA TRP A 422 -10.74 0.56 1.37
C TRP A 422 -11.56 -0.01 2.54
N ARG A 423 -12.86 -0.21 2.36
CA ARG A 423 -13.80 -0.57 3.44
C ARG A 423 -14.14 -2.05 3.51
N TRP A 424 -14.06 -2.77 2.38
CA TRP A 424 -14.42 -4.18 2.37
C TRP A 424 -13.49 -5.01 3.27
N ARG A 425 -14.09 -5.93 4.01
CA ARG A 425 -13.38 -6.88 4.88
C ARG A 425 -13.98 -8.27 4.79
N LEU A 426 -13.12 -9.28 4.97
CA LEU A 426 -13.50 -10.68 5.05
C LEU A 426 -14.32 -10.92 6.32
N ALA A 427 -15.47 -11.54 6.19
CA ALA A 427 -16.31 -11.91 7.33
C ALA A 427 -15.94 -13.29 7.90
N LYS A 428 -16.16 -13.48 9.20
CA LYS A 428 -15.91 -14.75 9.87
C LYS A 428 -16.70 -15.88 9.19
N GLY A 429 -16.02 -17.02 8.93
CA GLY A 429 -16.61 -18.20 8.32
C GLY A 429 -16.66 -18.24 6.79
N GLN A 430 -16.26 -17.16 6.09
CA GLN A 430 -16.13 -17.20 4.63
C GLN A 430 -14.99 -18.13 4.18
N LEU A 431 -13.88 -18.18 4.90
CA LEU A 431 -12.83 -19.18 4.69
C LEU A 431 -13.25 -20.49 5.37
N ASN A 432 -13.83 -21.39 4.60
CA ASN A 432 -14.28 -22.68 5.09
C ASN A 432 -13.47 -23.85 4.51
N ALA A 433 -13.61 -25.02 5.08
CA ALA A 433 -12.83 -26.21 4.68
C ALA A 433 -13.06 -26.62 3.20
N SER A 434 -14.26 -26.40 2.65
CA SER A 434 -14.54 -26.70 1.24
C SER A 434 -13.74 -25.81 0.31
N LEU A 435 -13.76 -24.51 0.54
CA LEU A 435 -12.99 -23.53 -0.24
C LEU A 435 -11.48 -23.82 -0.17
N LEU A 436 -10.96 -24.09 1.04
CA LEU A 436 -9.54 -24.41 1.22
C LEU A 436 -9.15 -25.68 0.44
N LYS A 437 -10.03 -26.70 0.42
CA LYS A 437 -9.80 -27.91 -0.38
C LYS A 437 -9.78 -27.61 -1.88
N GLU A 438 -10.67 -26.77 -2.38
CA GLU A 438 -10.72 -26.37 -3.80
C GLU A 438 -9.47 -25.58 -4.21
N ILE A 439 -9.04 -24.61 -3.37
CA ILE A 439 -7.80 -23.85 -3.57
C ILE A 439 -6.61 -24.80 -3.63
N ARG A 440 -6.49 -25.71 -2.64
CA ARG A 440 -5.40 -26.69 -2.60
C ARG A 440 -5.38 -27.58 -3.85
N GLU A 441 -6.52 -28.07 -4.27
CA GLU A 441 -6.62 -28.92 -5.47
C GLU A 441 -6.26 -28.17 -6.75
N MET A 442 -6.70 -26.92 -6.91
CA MET A 442 -6.31 -26.07 -8.04
C MET A 442 -4.80 -25.79 -8.04
N THR A 443 -4.23 -25.50 -6.88
CA THR A 443 -2.78 -25.27 -6.69
C THR A 443 -1.99 -26.53 -7.07
N ARG A 444 -2.48 -27.71 -6.67
CA ARG A 444 -1.87 -29.01 -7.00
C ARG A 444 -1.91 -29.30 -8.52
N ILE A 445 -3.07 -29.13 -9.12
CA ILE A 445 -3.26 -29.39 -10.57
C ILE A 445 -2.38 -28.48 -11.42
N SER A 446 -2.20 -27.22 -11.00
CA SER A 446 -1.35 -26.25 -11.71
C SER A 446 0.15 -26.43 -11.47
N GLY A 447 0.56 -27.44 -10.65
CA GLY A 447 1.96 -27.68 -10.33
C GLY A 447 2.59 -26.62 -9.45
N ARG A 448 1.78 -25.79 -8.74
CA ARG A 448 2.24 -24.71 -7.87
C ARG A 448 2.27 -25.10 -6.39
N LEU A 449 1.78 -26.28 -6.03
CA LEU A 449 1.93 -26.84 -4.69
C LEU A 449 3.36 -27.34 -4.51
N GLN A 450 4.06 -26.87 -3.49
CA GLN A 450 5.41 -27.35 -3.19
C GLN A 450 5.34 -28.82 -2.70
N ASN A 451 6.28 -29.64 -3.17
CA ASN A 451 6.36 -31.04 -2.75
C ASN A 451 6.79 -31.11 -1.29
N GLY A 452 5.92 -31.56 -0.42
CA GLY A 452 6.22 -31.78 1.01
C GLY A 452 5.09 -31.42 1.98
N GLU A 453 3.96 -30.92 1.48
CA GLU A 453 2.79 -30.59 2.31
C GLU A 453 1.54 -31.37 1.94
#